data_45fed8ead57bf9744e1e358f9bd46fb1
#
_entry.id   45fed8ead57bf9744e1e358f9bd46fb1
#
_cell.length_a   1.000
_cell.length_b   1.000
_cell.length_c   1.000
_cell.angle_alpha   90.00
_cell.angle_beta   90.00
_cell.angle_gamma   90.00
#
_symmetry.space_group_name_H-M   'P 1'
#
loop_
_entity.id
_entity.type
_entity.pdbx_description
1 polymer ?
#
loop_
_entity_poly.entity_id
_entity_poly.type
_entity_poly.pdbx_seq_one_letter_code
_entity_poly.pdbx_strand_id
1 'polypeptide(L)'
;MKQYLDLLRRIKAEGVVRGDRTGTGTKGVFGHQMRFDLSEGFPLLTTKKVFLKGVIHELLWFLAGDTNIKYLVDNGVHIWDNDAFRYYNELCVRHGVLPVDRDTFLRAAQDGVESPVEGYRFGDLNHVYGYQWRSWPKPDGRFIDQIAQAVELIRHLSLIHISEPTRQAEI
;
A
#
# COMPACT_ATOMS: atom_id res chain seq x y z
N MET A 1 -3.64 -10.75 21.05
CA MET A 1 -3.41 -9.29 21.08
C MET A 1 -2.65 -8.77 22.31
N LYS A 2 -2.21 -9.66 23.21
CA LYS A 2 -1.42 -9.26 24.38
C LYS A 2 -0.12 -8.53 23.98
N GLN A 3 0.58 -9.04 22.99
CA GLN A 3 1.85 -8.48 22.46
C GLN A 3 1.71 -7.00 22.07
N TYR A 4 0.64 -6.66 21.37
CA TYR A 4 0.37 -5.27 20.97
C TYR A 4 0.06 -4.38 22.17
N LEU A 5 -0.75 -4.86 23.11
CA LEU A 5 -1.07 -4.11 24.35
C LEU A 5 0.18 -3.90 25.21
N ASP A 6 1.06 -4.88 25.27
CA ASP A 6 2.31 -4.77 26.02
C ASP A 6 3.27 -3.73 25.37
N LEU A 7 3.31 -3.70 24.02
CA LEU A 7 4.02 -2.62 23.31
C LEU A 7 3.45 -1.23 23.65
N LEU A 8 2.13 -1.08 23.64
CA LEU A 8 1.50 0.21 23.99
C LEU A 8 1.81 0.63 25.44
N ARG A 9 1.78 -0.31 26.39
CA ARG A 9 2.17 -0.05 27.78
C ARG A 9 3.63 0.40 27.88
N ARG A 10 4.53 -0.30 27.17
CA ARG A 10 5.94 0.05 27.12
C ARG A 10 6.14 1.44 26.53
N ILE A 11 5.52 1.78 25.40
CA ILE A 11 5.60 3.12 24.80
C ILE A 11 5.09 4.17 25.77
N LYS A 12 3.99 3.90 26.48
CA LYS A 12 3.44 4.85 27.46
C LYS A 12 4.41 5.09 28.63
N ALA A 13 5.08 4.05 29.12
CA ALA A 13 6.01 4.15 30.26
C ALA A 13 7.36 4.74 29.86
N GLU A 14 7.99 4.21 28.82
CA GLU A 14 9.41 4.43 28.49
C GLU A 14 9.62 5.28 27.22
N GLY A 15 8.57 5.52 26.44
CA GLY A 15 8.70 6.16 25.14
C GLY A 15 9.15 7.62 25.23
N VAL A 16 10.02 8.00 24.29
CA VAL A 16 10.50 9.38 24.13
C VAL A 16 9.50 10.16 23.28
N VAL A 17 9.15 11.36 23.75
CA VAL A 17 8.29 12.28 22.99
C VAL A 17 9.11 12.98 21.92
N ARG A 18 8.57 13.06 20.70
CA ARG A 18 9.17 13.79 19.57
C ARG A 18 8.11 14.62 18.89
N GLY A 19 8.47 15.83 18.47
CA GLY A 19 7.63 16.67 17.65
C GLY A 19 7.50 16.11 16.24
N ASP A 20 6.41 16.45 15.55
CA ASP A 20 6.19 16.17 14.14
C ASP A 20 5.70 17.42 13.39
N ARG A 21 5.63 17.35 12.06
CA ARG A 21 5.18 18.46 11.21
C ARG A 21 3.70 18.85 11.42
N THR A 22 2.91 18.01 12.08
CA THR A 22 1.48 18.23 12.31
C THR A 22 1.20 18.91 13.65
N GLY A 23 2.22 19.05 14.51
CA GLY A 23 2.10 19.63 15.85
C GLY A 23 1.46 18.70 16.89
N THR A 24 1.03 17.50 16.51
CA THR A 24 0.46 16.51 17.44
C THR A 24 1.53 15.84 18.27
N GLY A 25 2.71 15.65 17.69
CA GLY A 25 3.82 14.93 18.29
C GLY A 25 3.62 13.40 18.30
N THR A 26 4.69 12.70 18.58
CA THR A 26 4.70 11.23 18.69
C THR A 26 5.43 10.80 19.95
N LYS A 27 5.05 9.66 20.53
CA LYS A 27 5.77 8.99 21.60
C LYS A 27 6.19 7.61 21.11
N GLY A 28 7.47 7.29 21.19
CA GLY A 28 8.00 6.06 20.60
C GLY A 28 9.15 5.48 21.38
N VAL A 29 9.40 4.18 21.19
CA VAL A 29 10.59 3.45 21.62
C VAL A 29 11.40 3.03 20.40
N PHE A 30 12.70 2.91 20.54
CA PHE A 30 13.56 2.43 19.46
C PHE A 30 13.53 0.90 19.43
N GLY A 31 12.75 0.36 18.48
CA GLY A 31 12.66 -1.08 18.27
C GLY A 31 11.86 -1.83 19.36
N HIS A 32 11.04 -2.75 18.90
CA HIS A 32 10.31 -3.70 19.75
C HIS A 32 9.97 -4.93 18.93
N GLN A 33 10.29 -6.10 19.43
CA GLN A 33 9.97 -7.36 18.77
C GLN A 33 8.70 -7.94 19.35
N MET A 34 7.74 -8.25 18.48
CA MET A 34 6.54 -9.03 18.81
C MET A 34 6.59 -10.38 18.09
N ARG A 35 6.16 -11.43 18.77
CA ARG A 35 6.03 -12.77 18.18
C ARG A 35 4.58 -13.22 18.25
N PHE A 36 4.11 -13.75 17.12
CA PHE A 36 2.75 -14.26 16.97
C PHE A 36 2.81 -15.71 16.50
N ASP A 37 2.09 -16.58 17.17
CA ASP A 37 1.90 -17.96 16.73
C ASP A 37 0.73 -17.97 15.72
N LEU A 38 1.05 -18.18 14.45
CA LEU A 38 0.05 -18.20 13.38
C LEU A 38 -0.83 -19.45 13.42
N SER A 39 -0.46 -20.49 14.17
CA SER A 39 -1.32 -21.65 14.40
C SER A 39 -2.56 -21.30 15.23
N GLU A 40 -2.48 -20.23 16.04
CA GLU A 40 -3.61 -19.67 16.79
C GLU A 40 -4.52 -18.77 15.94
N GLY A 41 -4.16 -18.54 14.68
CA GLY A 41 -4.88 -17.71 13.73
C GLY A 41 -4.16 -16.41 13.35
N PHE A 42 -4.79 -15.64 12.48
CA PHE A 42 -4.26 -14.36 12.01
C PHE A 42 -4.30 -13.31 13.14
N PRO A 43 -3.18 -12.59 13.42
CA PRO A 43 -3.07 -11.65 14.54
C PRO A 43 -3.79 -10.31 14.25
N LEU A 44 -5.07 -10.35 13.94
CA LEU A 44 -5.87 -9.16 13.69
C LEU A 44 -6.03 -8.34 14.97
N LEU A 45 -5.72 -7.03 14.90
CA LEU A 45 -5.94 -6.11 16.00
C LEU A 45 -7.44 -5.93 16.29
N THR A 46 -7.85 -6.17 17.53
CA THR A 46 -9.24 -6.06 17.98
C THR A 46 -9.48 -4.89 18.95
N THR A 47 -8.47 -4.06 19.18
CA THR A 47 -8.54 -2.88 20.05
C THR A 47 -9.39 -1.74 19.47
N LYS A 48 -9.66 -1.80 18.17
CA LYS A 48 -10.67 -1.00 17.47
C LYS A 48 -11.31 -1.83 16.37
N LYS A 49 -12.45 -1.39 15.85
CA LYS A 49 -13.08 -2.01 14.67
C LYS A 49 -12.20 -1.78 13.44
N VAL A 50 -11.64 -2.87 12.89
CA VAL A 50 -10.88 -2.84 11.63
C VAL A 50 -11.81 -3.06 10.45
N PHE A 51 -11.69 -2.27 9.40
CA PHE A 51 -12.39 -2.47 8.14
C PHE A 51 -11.70 -3.58 7.33
N LEU A 52 -11.87 -4.83 7.79
CA LEU A 52 -11.17 -6.00 7.25
C LEU A 52 -11.45 -6.22 5.76
N LYS A 53 -12.69 -5.93 5.30
CA LYS A 53 -13.04 -6.00 3.87
C LYS A 53 -12.11 -5.12 3.04
N GLY A 54 -11.87 -3.88 3.48
CA GLY A 54 -10.94 -2.96 2.80
C GLY A 54 -9.52 -3.50 2.75
N VAL A 55 -9.02 -4.03 3.86
CA VAL A 55 -7.67 -4.63 3.94
C VAL A 55 -7.50 -5.79 2.96
N ILE A 56 -8.49 -6.68 2.88
CA ILE A 56 -8.43 -7.85 1.99
C ILE A 56 -8.47 -7.42 0.51
N HIS A 57 -9.40 -6.54 0.13
CA HIS A 57 -9.50 -6.09 -1.26
C HIS A 57 -8.30 -5.26 -1.69
N GLU A 58 -7.76 -4.41 -0.82
CA GLU A 58 -6.54 -3.67 -1.11
C GLU A 58 -5.35 -4.61 -1.36
N LEU A 59 -5.17 -5.62 -0.51
CA LEU A 59 -4.10 -6.61 -0.69
C LEU A 59 -4.28 -7.40 -2.00
N LEU A 60 -5.48 -7.84 -2.32
CA LEU A 60 -5.76 -8.54 -3.57
C LEU A 60 -5.50 -7.65 -4.80
N TRP A 61 -5.85 -6.38 -4.72
CA TRP A 61 -5.58 -5.39 -5.75
C TRP A 61 -4.07 -5.19 -5.97
N PHE A 62 -3.26 -5.07 -4.91
CA PHE A 62 -1.81 -5.01 -5.02
C PHE A 62 -1.20 -6.29 -5.60
N LEU A 63 -1.66 -7.46 -5.14
CA LEU A 63 -1.18 -8.76 -5.63
C LEU A 63 -1.52 -9.00 -7.10
N ALA A 64 -2.64 -8.44 -7.58
CA ALA A 64 -2.99 -8.47 -9.00
C ALA A 64 -2.07 -7.57 -9.87
N GLY A 65 -1.29 -6.68 -9.25
CA GLY A 65 -0.49 -5.68 -9.98
C GLY A 65 -1.33 -4.56 -10.56
N ASP A 66 -2.60 -4.47 -10.16
CA ASP A 66 -3.53 -3.45 -10.63
C ASP A 66 -3.21 -2.09 -10.01
N THR A 67 -3.45 -1.03 -10.76
CA THR A 67 -3.20 0.36 -10.38
C THR A 67 -4.47 1.22 -10.43
N ASN A 68 -5.56 0.67 -10.99
CA ASN A 68 -6.82 1.38 -11.12
C ASN A 68 -7.76 1.08 -9.95
N ILE A 69 -8.34 2.11 -9.35
CA ILE A 69 -9.25 1.97 -8.20
C ILE A 69 -10.59 1.34 -8.54
N LYS A 70 -10.90 1.12 -9.82
CA LYS A 70 -12.19 0.53 -10.25
C LYS A 70 -12.53 -0.74 -9.47
N TYR A 71 -11.59 -1.68 -9.36
CA TYR A 71 -11.79 -2.92 -8.60
C TYR A 71 -12.18 -2.64 -7.14
N LEU A 72 -11.56 -1.65 -6.51
CA LEU A 72 -11.84 -1.27 -5.12
C LEU A 72 -13.23 -0.66 -4.99
N VAL A 73 -13.58 0.28 -5.88
CA VAL A 73 -14.90 0.96 -5.91
C VAL A 73 -16.02 -0.06 -6.15
N ASP A 74 -15.85 -0.97 -7.12
CA ASP A 74 -16.80 -2.04 -7.44
C ASP A 74 -17.06 -2.97 -6.22
N ASN A 75 -16.08 -3.08 -5.34
CA ASN A 75 -16.20 -3.84 -4.09
C ASN A 75 -16.58 -2.99 -2.87
N GLY A 76 -16.95 -1.72 -3.06
CA GLY A 76 -17.32 -0.79 -1.98
C GLY A 76 -16.17 -0.46 -1.04
N VAL A 77 -14.95 -0.36 -1.57
CA VAL A 77 -13.73 0.03 -0.85
C VAL A 77 -13.25 1.37 -1.38
N HIS A 78 -13.35 2.41 -0.57
CA HIS A 78 -13.17 3.82 -0.97
C HIS A 78 -11.92 4.47 -0.36
N ILE A 79 -10.97 3.67 0.12
CA ILE A 79 -9.79 4.18 0.84
C ILE A 79 -8.81 4.92 -0.07
N TRP A 80 -8.83 4.67 -1.37
CA TRP A 80 -7.97 5.28 -2.38
C TRP A 80 -8.64 6.39 -3.21
N ASP A 81 -9.93 6.63 -3.03
CA ASP A 81 -10.71 7.59 -3.83
C ASP A 81 -10.09 8.99 -3.87
N ASN A 82 -9.68 9.49 -2.70
CA ASN A 82 -9.13 10.84 -2.57
C ASN A 82 -7.74 10.96 -3.20
N ASP A 83 -6.92 9.92 -3.08
CA ASP A 83 -5.58 9.90 -3.68
C ASP A 83 -5.67 9.81 -5.20
N ALA A 84 -6.56 8.98 -5.74
CA ALA A 84 -6.81 8.88 -7.16
C ALA A 84 -7.37 10.19 -7.73
N PHE A 85 -8.30 10.83 -7.04
CA PHE A 85 -8.84 12.12 -7.47
C PHE A 85 -7.79 13.25 -7.41
N ARG A 86 -6.95 13.27 -6.38
CA ARG A 86 -5.83 14.22 -6.29
C ARG A 86 -4.87 14.03 -7.44
N TYR A 87 -4.46 12.78 -7.73
CA TYR A 87 -3.55 12.46 -8.83
C TYR A 87 -4.13 12.90 -10.19
N TYR A 88 -5.42 12.63 -10.43
CA TYR A 88 -6.13 13.11 -11.63
C TYR A 88 -6.08 14.64 -11.77
N ASN A 89 -6.36 15.39 -10.69
CA ASN A 89 -6.30 16.85 -10.72
C ASN A 89 -4.88 17.36 -11.04
N GLU A 90 -3.84 16.73 -10.49
CA GLU A 90 -2.45 17.05 -10.81
C GLU A 90 -2.13 16.82 -12.29
N LEU A 91 -2.64 15.74 -12.88
CA LEU A 91 -2.52 15.47 -14.32
C LEU A 91 -3.26 16.51 -15.15
N CYS A 92 -4.49 16.87 -14.79
CA CYS A 92 -5.24 17.89 -15.47
C CYS A 92 -4.49 19.23 -15.54
N VAL A 93 -3.89 19.65 -14.43
CA VAL A 93 -3.06 20.86 -14.38
C VAL A 93 -1.86 20.76 -15.32
N ARG A 94 -1.16 19.62 -15.35
CA ARG A 94 0.01 19.41 -16.22
C ARG A 94 -0.34 19.44 -17.70
N HIS A 95 -1.53 18.95 -18.07
CA HIS A 95 -1.98 18.84 -19.47
C HIS A 95 -2.91 19.99 -19.91
N GLY A 96 -3.17 20.96 -19.05
CA GLY A 96 -4.06 22.08 -19.37
C GLY A 96 -5.52 21.67 -19.57
N VAL A 97 -5.96 20.58 -18.98
CA VAL A 97 -7.33 20.06 -19.02
C VAL A 97 -8.10 20.52 -17.80
N LEU A 98 -9.37 20.90 -17.98
CA LEU A 98 -10.23 21.21 -16.84
C LEU A 98 -10.66 19.92 -16.14
N PRO A 99 -10.46 19.80 -14.82
CA PRO A 99 -10.89 18.62 -14.07
C PRO A 99 -12.41 18.55 -13.94
N VAL A 100 -12.94 17.34 -13.92
CA VAL A 100 -14.34 17.10 -13.52
C VAL A 100 -14.45 17.15 -11.99
N ASP A 101 -15.69 17.27 -11.48
CA ASP A 101 -15.94 17.15 -10.04
C ASP A 101 -15.69 15.71 -9.54
N ARG A 102 -15.56 15.56 -8.23
CA ARG A 102 -15.19 14.29 -7.58
C ARG A 102 -16.22 13.17 -7.87
N ASP A 103 -17.48 13.48 -7.85
CA ASP A 103 -18.53 12.46 -8.03
C ASP A 103 -18.58 11.97 -9.49
N THR A 104 -18.37 12.88 -10.44
CA THR A 104 -18.19 12.53 -11.85
C THR A 104 -16.94 11.70 -12.07
N PHE A 105 -15.81 12.06 -11.43
CA PHE A 105 -14.58 11.28 -11.47
C PHE A 105 -14.79 9.85 -10.97
N LEU A 106 -15.44 9.65 -9.81
CA LEU A 106 -15.64 8.31 -9.23
C LEU A 106 -16.57 7.45 -10.08
N ARG A 107 -17.63 8.03 -10.63
CA ARG A 107 -18.51 7.33 -11.59
C ARG A 107 -17.75 6.90 -12.83
N ALA A 108 -16.98 7.80 -13.43
CA ALA A 108 -16.17 7.48 -14.60
C ALA A 108 -15.10 6.41 -14.33
N ALA A 109 -14.48 6.43 -13.16
CA ALA A 109 -13.56 5.38 -12.72
C ALA A 109 -14.27 4.02 -12.56
N GLN A 110 -15.46 4.01 -11.96
CA GLN A 110 -16.29 2.81 -11.83
C GLN A 110 -16.75 2.26 -13.19
N ASP A 111 -17.13 3.14 -14.11
CA ASP A 111 -17.54 2.75 -15.47
C ASP A 111 -16.35 2.36 -16.36
N GLY A 112 -15.12 2.62 -15.92
CA GLY A 112 -13.90 2.30 -16.66
C GLY A 112 -13.68 3.18 -17.90
N VAL A 113 -14.13 4.44 -17.84
CA VAL A 113 -14.07 5.40 -18.95
C VAL A 113 -12.66 6.01 -19.07
N GLU A 114 -12.25 6.30 -20.31
CA GLU A 114 -11.05 7.09 -20.58
C GLU A 114 -11.27 8.56 -20.18
N SER A 115 -10.23 9.20 -19.67
CA SER A 115 -10.31 10.61 -19.28
C SER A 115 -9.99 11.54 -20.45
N PRO A 116 -10.32 12.84 -20.34
CA PRO A 116 -9.87 13.85 -21.30
C PRO A 116 -8.34 14.04 -21.31
N VAL A 117 -7.62 13.55 -20.31
CA VAL A 117 -6.16 13.55 -20.30
C VAL A 117 -5.67 12.38 -21.15
N GLU A 118 -4.93 12.65 -22.20
CA GLU A 118 -4.44 11.65 -23.14
C GLU A 118 -3.64 10.56 -22.45
N GLY A 119 -3.98 9.30 -22.76
CA GLY A 119 -3.32 8.12 -22.19
C GLY A 119 -3.62 7.85 -20.72
N TYR A 120 -4.61 8.54 -20.13
CA TYR A 120 -5.02 8.33 -18.76
C TYR A 120 -6.46 7.81 -18.67
N ARG A 121 -6.67 6.75 -17.90
CA ARG A 121 -7.99 6.22 -17.57
C ARG A 121 -8.40 6.71 -16.19
N PHE A 122 -9.66 7.12 -16.03
CA PHE A 122 -10.16 7.52 -14.71
C PHE A 122 -9.90 6.45 -13.65
N GLY A 123 -9.39 6.88 -12.51
CA GLY A 123 -9.09 6.00 -11.37
C GLY A 123 -7.69 5.35 -11.39
N ASP A 124 -6.89 5.52 -12.42
CA ASP A 124 -5.53 4.99 -12.45
C ASP A 124 -4.59 5.83 -11.58
N LEU A 125 -3.83 5.17 -10.72
CA LEU A 125 -2.80 5.75 -9.84
C LEU A 125 -1.38 5.57 -10.39
N ASN A 126 -1.25 4.94 -11.59
CA ASN A 126 0.03 4.66 -12.21
C ASN A 126 0.96 3.81 -11.30
N HIS A 127 2.17 4.28 -10.98
CA HIS A 127 3.21 3.51 -10.28
C HIS A 127 2.96 3.31 -8.78
N VAL A 128 1.75 2.88 -8.42
CA VAL A 128 1.38 2.53 -7.05
C VAL A 128 1.88 1.12 -6.66
N TYR A 129 1.63 0.67 -5.45
CA TYR A 129 2.17 -0.57 -4.88
C TYR A 129 1.99 -1.81 -5.75
N GLY A 130 0.84 -2.00 -6.41
CA GLY A 130 0.60 -3.13 -7.31
C GLY A 130 1.63 -3.19 -8.44
N TYR A 131 1.85 -2.06 -9.11
CA TYR A 131 2.88 -1.93 -10.14
C TYR A 131 4.28 -2.23 -9.56
N GLN A 132 4.62 -1.62 -8.42
CA GLN A 132 5.93 -1.80 -7.80
C GLN A 132 6.18 -3.27 -7.41
N TRP A 133 5.18 -3.98 -6.93
CA TRP A 133 5.31 -5.36 -6.50
C TRP A 133 5.41 -6.35 -7.66
N ARG A 134 4.68 -6.08 -8.76
CA ARG A 134 4.54 -7.03 -9.86
C ARG A 134 5.31 -6.66 -11.13
N SER A 135 5.75 -5.40 -11.25
CA SER A 135 6.36 -4.90 -12.48
C SER A 135 7.43 -3.83 -12.19
N TRP A 136 8.36 -4.11 -11.27
CA TRP A 136 9.43 -3.17 -10.95
C TRP A 136 10.38 -3.01 -12.16
N PRO A 137 10.59 -1.79 -12.69
CA PRO A 137 11.41 -1.58 -13.87
C PRO A 137 12.91 -1.75 -13.57
N LYS A 138 13.62 -2.36 -14.53
CA LYS A 138 15.08 -2.46 -14.52
C LYS A 138 15.70 -1.46 -15.50
N PRO A 139 16.98 -1.10 -15.31
CA PRO A 139 17.68 -0.22 -16.23
C PRO A 139 17.77 -0.74 -17.68
N ASP A 140 17.69 -2.06 -17.87
CA ASP A 140 17.74 -2.73 -19.18
C ASP A 140 16.36 -2.83 -19.87
N GLY A 141 15.33 -2.16 -19.33
CA GLY A 141 13.96 -2.15 -19.86
C GLY A 141 13.11 -3.37 -19.52
N ARG A 142 13.67 -4.35 -18.80
CA ARG A 142 12.91 -5.50 -18.28
C ARG A 142 12.20 -5.14 -16.98
N PHE A 143 11.31 -6.02 -16.53
CA PHE A 143 10.59 -5.88 -15.27
C PHE A 143 10.90 -7.03 -14.31
N ILE A 144 10.79 -6.75 -13.03
CA ILE A 144 10.89 -7.75 -11.95
C ILE A 144 9.51 -7.91 -11.32
N ASP A 145 9.04 -9.14 -11.23
CA ASP A 145 7.95 -9.51 -10.34
C ASP A 145 8.51 -9.86 -8.96
N GLN A 146 8.50 -8.90 -8.05
CA GLN A 146 9.07 -9.07 -6.71
C GLN A 146 8.29 -10.08 -5.87
N ILE A 147 6.97 -10.21 -6.09
CA ILE A 147 6.15 -11.23 -5.39
C ILE A 147 6.53 -12.63 -5.86
N ALA A 148 6.68 -12.82 -7.18
CA ALA A 148 7.11 -14.11 -7.72
C ALA A 148 8.50 -14.49 -7.20
N GLN A 149 9.45 -13.53 -7.13
CA GLN A 149 10.76 -13.78 -6.54
C GLN A 149 10.69 -14.17 -5.07
N ALA A 150 9.86 -13.47 -4.27
CA ALA A 150 9.69 -13.80 -2.86
C ALA A 150 9.11 -15.21 -2.67
N VAL A 151 8.13 -15.60 -3.47
CA VAL A 151 7.55 -16.95 -3.46
C VAL A 151 8.60 -18.00 -3.82
N GLU A 152 9.42 -17.75 -4.83
CA GLU A 152 10.48 -18.65 -5.26
C GLU A 152 11.56 -18.81 -4.18
N LEU A 153 11.98 -17.71 -3.55
CA LEU A 153 12.90 -17.75 -2.42
C LEU A 153 12.35 -18.56 -1.24
N ILE A 154 11.06 -18.43 -0.93
CA ILE A 154 10.43 -19.22 0.14
C ILE A 154 10.40 -20.71 -0.21
N ARG A 155 10.14 -21.06 -1.49
CA ARG A 155 10.11 -22.45 -1.95
C ARG A 155 11.49 -23.12 -1.96
N HIS A 156 12.50 -22.35 -2.31
CA HIS A 156 13.89 -22.82 -2.44
C HIS A 156 14.79 -22.29 -1.33
N LEU A 157 14.22 -22.06 -0.13
CA LEU A 157 14.94 -21.51 1.01
C LEU A 157 16.15 -22.37 1.33
N SER A 158 17.35 -21.87 0.99
CA SER A 158 18.61 -22.46 1.42
C SER A 158 19.17 -21.65 2.59
N LEU A 159 20.01 -22.29 3.41
CA LEU A 159 20.69 -21.63 4.54
C LEU A 159 21.53 -20.42 4.11
N ILE A 160 21.97 -20.36 2.86
CA ILE A 160 22.73 -19.24 2.27
C ILE A 160 21.86 -17.98 2.20
N HIS A 161 20.57 -18.11 1.90
CA HIS A 161 19.66 -16.96 1.83
C HIS A 161 19.25 -16.43 3.20
N ILE A 162 19.45 -17.21 4.26
CA ILE A 162 19.17 -16.81 5.65
C ILE A 162 20.35 -16.04 6.25
N SER A 163 21.58 -16.35 5.81
CA SER A 163 22.81 -15.80 6.38
C SER A 163 23.30 -14.52 5.69
N GLU A 164 22.89 -14.23 4.46
CA GLU A 164 23.20 -12.97 3.80
C GLU A 164 22.10 -11.96 4.04
N PRO A 165 22.39 -10.84 4.73
CA PRO A 165 21.48 -9.70 4.68
C PRO A 165 21.35 -9.31 3.20
N THR A 166 20.11 -9.21 2.72
CA THR A 166 19.80 -8.72 1.38
C THR A 166 20.71 -7.53 1.09
N ARG A 167 21.66 -7.68 0.16
CA ARG A 167 22.35 -6.52 -0.40
C ARG A 167 21.25 -5.65 -0.97
N GLN A 168 21.06 -4.52 -0.35
CA GLN A 168 20.25 -3.45 -0.92
C GLN A 168 20.73 -3.28 -2.34
N ALA A 169 19.83 -3.44 -3.31
CA ALA A 169 20.18 -3.17 -4.69
C ALA A 169 20.80 -1.77 -4.71
N GLU A 170 22.02 -1.68 -5.15
CA GLU A 170 22.65 -0.38 -5.40
C GLU A 170 21.75 0.37 -6.37
N ILE A 171 21.25 1.50 -5.92
CA ILE A 171 20.41 2.43 -6.69
C ILE A 171 21.32 3.18 -7.66
#